data_70fcb92d10977a1ca38d9224a376fb70
#
_entry.id   70fcb92d10977a1ca38d9224a376fb70
#
_cell.length_a   1.000
_cell.length_b   1.000
_cell.length_c   1.000
_cell.angle_alpha   90.00
_cell.angle_beta   90.00
_cell.angle_gamma   90.00
#
_symmetry.space_group_name_H-M   'P 1'
#
loop_
_entity.id
_entity.type
_entity.pdbx_description
1 polymer ?
#
loop_
_entity_poly.entity_id
_entity_poly.type
_entity_poly.pdbx_seq_one_letter_code
_entity_poly.pdbx_strand_id
1 'polypeptide(L)'
;EIGSGLVGSEMCIRDSAYPVAYILSQSKLKRKAVILLLFVMPMWINFTLRITALKEILSMIEGNLAYYPFINTIIGMTYDFLPFMILPLYTTLSKLDKSVIEAASDLGADNFQTFIKVILPLSVPGIVSGVSMVFLPAMTNYVVLDMLYNSTYIMGSLIGSYFSAYDWHNGSMIALILLVIICIVTLVSGDKESENAGRGGLV
;
A
#
# COMPACT_ATOMS: atom_id res chain seq x y z
N GLU A 1 5.20 19.36 2.97
CA GLU A 1 4.79 18.44 4.07
C GLU A 1 3.75 17.40 3.64
N ILE A 2 2.81 17.73 2.75
CA ILE A 2 1.77 16.79 2.26
C ILE A 2 2.39 15.60 1.52
N GLY A 3 3.39 15.84 0.66
CA GLY A 3 4.05 14.78 -0.12
C GLY A 3 4.91 13.85 0.74
N SER A 4 5.56 14.35 1.78
CA SER A 4 6.46 13.54 2.61
C SER A 4 5.71 12.53 3.48
N GLY A 5 4.53 12.89 3.99
CA GLY A 5 3.69 11.98 4.78
C GLY A 5 3.10 10.83 3.95
N LEU A 6 2.62 11.13 2.75
CA LEU A 6 2.06 10.12 1.84
C LEU A 6 3.15 9.18 1.32
N VAL A 7 4.27 9.73 0.84
CA VAL A 7 5.42 8.94 0.37
C VAL A 7 6.01 8.10 1.50
N GLY A 8 6.11 8.65 2.72
CA GLY A 8 6.56 7.90 3.90
C GLY A 8 5.67 6.72 4.23
N SER A 9 4.34 6.89 4.17
CA SER A 9 3.40 5.79 4.42
C SER A 9 3.45 4.73 3.31
N GLU A 10 3.54 5.12 2.04
CA GLU A 10 3.68 4.17 0.93
C GLU A 10 4.96 3.34 1.01
N MET A 11 6.08 3.97 1.39
CA MET A 11 7.34 3.23 1.62
C MET A 11 7.19 2.24 2.76
N CYS A 12 6.60 2.64 3.90
CA CYS A 12 6.35 1.73 5.01
C CYS A 12 5.39 0.59 4.66
N ILE A 13 4.34 0.86 3.87
CA ILE A 13 3.40 -0.16 3.39
C ILE A 13 4.14 -1.18 2.52
N ARG A 14 4.94 -0.73 1.56
CA ARG A 14 5.74 -1.59 0.69
C ARG A 14 6.74 -2.42 1.48
N ASP A 15 7.51 -1.76 2.35
CA ASP A 15 8.60 -2.40 3.10
C ASP A 15 8.07 -3.40 4.15
N SER A 16 6.83 -3.19 4.64
CA SER A 16 6.14 -4.14 5.52
C SER A 16 5.45 -5.28 4.76
N ALA A 17 4.84 -4.98 3.62
CA ALA A 17 4.11 -5.95 2.81
C ALA A 17 5.04 -6.94 2.10
N TYR A 18 6.21 -6.47 1.65
CA TYR A 18 7.13 -7.26 0.86
C TYR A 18 7.66 -8.51 1.61
N PRO A 19 8.21 -8.39 2.84
CA PRO A 19 8.65 -9.56 3.60
C PRO A 19 7.52 -10.56 3.84
N VAL A 20 6.33 -10.08 4.16
CA VAL A 20 5.15 -10.94 4.40
C VAL A 20 4.78 -11.70 3.13
N ALA A 21 4.65 -11.01 2.01
CA ALA A 21 4.31 -11.61 0.72
C ALA A 21 5.40 -12.60 0.27
N TYR A 22 6.68 -12.27 0.47
CA TYR A 22 7.81 -13.13 0.13
C TYR A 22 7.85 -14.42 0.97
N ILE A 23 7.77 -14.29 2.29
CA ILE A 23 7.74 -15.45 3.19
C ILE A 23 6.55 -16.35 2.86
N LEU A 24 5.40 -15.76 2.61
CA LEU A 24 4.20 -16.51 2.29
C LEU A 24 4.29 -17.20 0.92
N SER A 25 4.89 -16.57 -0.09
CA SER A 25 5.08 -17.16 -1.42
C SER A 25 6.03 -18.34 -1.40
N GLN A 26 7.16 -18.23 -0.67
CA GLN A 26 8.20 -19.25 -0.60
C GLN A 26 7.94 -20.35 0.44
N SER A 27 7.04 -20.10 1.40
CA SER A 27 6.76 -21.09 2.44
C SER A 27 6.18 -22.39 1.86
N LYS A 28 6.52 -23.53 2.46
CA LYS A 28 5.93 -24.85 2.10
C LYS A 28 4.61 -25.12 2.81
N LEU A 29 3.97 -24.10 3.37
CA LEU A 29 2.73 -24.22 4.13
C LEU A 29 1.58 -24.70 3.22
N LYS A 30 0.90 -25.77 3.62
CA LYS A 30 -0.26 -26.32 2.88
C LYS A 30 -1.47 -25.37 2.86
N ARG A 31 -1.51 -24.36 3.73
CA ARG A 31 -2.64 -23.44 3.92
C ARG A 31 -2.27 -21.97 3.65
N LYS A 32 -1.41 -21.71 2.67
CA LYS A 32 -1.01 -20.33 2.29
C LYS A 32 -2.21 -19.41 2.02
N ALA A 33 -3.21 -19.94 1.32
CA ALA A 33 -4.42 -19.18 1.01
C ALA A 33 -5.20 -18.77 2.26
N VAL A 34 -5.22 -19.60 3.32
CA VAL A 34 -5.89 -19.26 4.59
C VAL A 34 -5.15 -18.14 5.31
N ILE A 35 -3.81 -18.16 5.31
CA ILE A 35 -3.01 -17.10 5.92
C ILE A 35 -3.20 -15.79 5.15
N LEU A 36 -3.18 -15.84 3.81
CA LEU A 36 -3.44 -14.68 2.97
C LEU A 36 -4.84 -14.11 3.25
N LEU A 37 -5.85 -14.99 3.35
CA LEU A 37 -7.22 -14.60 3.67
C LEU A 37 -7.30 -13.93 5.04
N LEU A 38 -6.53 -14.40 6.03
CA LEU A 38 -6.47 -13.80 7.37
C LEU A 38 -5.91 -12.37 7.35
N PHE A 39 -4.96 -12.07 6.46
CA PHE A 39 -4.50 -10.69 6.23
C PHE A 39 -5.54 -9.81 5.54
N VAL A 40 -6.41 -10.40 4.71
CA VAL A 40 -7.45 -9.68 3.97
C VAL A 40 -8.74 -9.55 4.79
N MET A 41 -9.02 -10.45 5.73
CA MET A 41 -10.24 -10.43 6.56
C MET A 41 -10.54 -9.07 7.23
N PRO A 42 -9.56 -8.35 7.78
CA PRO A 42 -9.82 -7.03 8.37
C PRO A 42 -10.48 -6.05 7.41
N MET A 43 -10.30 -6.20 6.10
CA MET A 43 -10.92 -5.32 5.11
C MET A 43 -12.45 -5.44 5.03
N TRP A 44 -13.03 -6.54 5.50
CA TRP A 44 -14.49 -6.76 5.54
C TRP A 44 -15.17 -6.02 6.69
N ILE A 45 -14.37 -5.57 7.68
CA ILE A 45 -14.86 -4.74 8.77
C ILE A 45 -14.97 -3.29 8.27
N ASN A 46 -15.98 -2.58 8.75
CA ASN A 46 -16.14 -1.16 8.42
C ASN A 46 -14.84 -0.39 8.71
N PHE A 47 -14.42 0.39 7.74
CA PHE A 47 -13.17 1.15 7.76
C PHE A 47 -13.06 2.06 9.01
N THR A 48 -14.10 2.83 9.31
CA THR A 48 -14.11 3.75 10.45
C THR A 48 -13.97 3.02 11.79
N LEU A 49 -14.67 1.90 11.96
CA LEU A 49 -14.55 1.09 13.19
C LEU A 49 -13.14 0.54 13.37
N ARG A 50 -12.49 0.13 12.28
CA ARG A 50 -11.13 -0.41 12.29
C ARG A 50 -10.12 0.65 12.72
N ILE A 51 -10.21 1.86 12.17
CA ILE A 51 -9.32 2.97 12.56
C ILE A 51 -9.62 3.46 13.97
N THR A 52 -10.88 3.49 14.41
CA THR A 52 -11.22 3.81 15.79
C THR A 52 -10.63 2.81 16.78
N ALA A 53 -10.71 1.52 16.48
CA ALA A 53 -10.10 0.48 17.32
C ALA A 53 -8.57 0.63 17.39
N LEU A 54 -7.92 0.92 16.25
CA LEU A 54 -6.48 1.19 16.22
C LEU A 54 -6.12 2.43 17.06
N LYS A 55 -6.91 3.50 16.95
CA LYS A 55 -6.75 4.71 17.75
C LYS A 55 -6.79 4.41 19.25
N GLU A 56 -7.75 3.62 19.69
CA GLU A 56 -7.86 3.22 21.11
C GLU A 56 -6.64 2.40 21.56
N ILE A 57 -6.16 1.46 20.73
CA ILE A 57 -4.96 0.68 21.05
C ILE A 57 -3.74 1.60 21.17
N LEU A 58 -3.54 2.52 20.23
CA LEU A 58 -2.42 3.47 20.27
C LEU A 58 -2.52 4.40 21.49
N SER A 59 -3.73 4.86 21.83
CA SER A 59 -3.94 5.71 23.01
C SER A 59 -3.64 4.97 24.31
N MET A 60 -3.89 3.67 24.40
CA MET A 60 -3.53 2.86 25.55
C MET A 60 -2.01 2.68 25.70
N ILE A 61 -1.28 2.65 24.59
CA ILE A 61 0.18 2.47 24.59
C ILE A 61 0.91 3.80 24.88
N GLU A 62 0.49 4.88 24.22
CA GLU A 62 1.18 6.18 24.28
C GLU A 62 0.60 7.12 25.35
N GLY A 63 -0.60 6.83 25.83
CA GLY A 63 -1.34 7.71 26.74
C GLY A 63 -1.91 8.97 26.07
N ASN A 64 -1.20 9.58 25.13
CA ASN A 64 -1.68 10.71 24.34
C ASN A 64 -1.14 10.66 22.92
N LEU A 65 -2.02 10.47 21.94
CA LEU A 65 -1.70 10.43 20.51
C LEU A 65 -1.08 11.72 19.95
N ALA A 66 -1.21 12.82 20.69
CA ALA A 66 -0.63 14.10 20.28
C ALA A 66 0.90 14.15 20.36
N TYR A 67 1.55 13.18 21.01
CA TYR A 67 3.02 13.14 21.09
C TYR A 67 3.66 12.74 19.76
N TYR A 68 3.08 11.77 19.04
CA TYR A 68 3.64 11.25 17.79
C TYR A 68 2.59 11.16 16.67
N PRO A 69 1.89 12.26 16.33
CA PRO A 69 0.77 12.21 15.41
C PRO A 69 1.16 11.71 14.02
N PHE A 70 2.35 12.07 13.54
CA PHE A 70 2.87 11.64 12.25
C PHE A 70 3.14 10.12 12.19
N ILE A 71 3.75 9.57 13.24
CA ILE A 71 4.03 8.13 13.34
C ILE A 71 2.72 7.34 13.43
N ASN A 72 1.77 7.82 14.23
CA ASN A 72 0.47 7.19 14.40
C ASN A 72 -0.33 7.15 13.08
N THR A 73 -0.21 8.21 12.29
CA THR A 73 -0.80 8.25 10.94
C THR A 73 -0.15 7.25 10.00
N ILE A 74 1.19 7.16 10.00
CA ILE A 74 1.90 6.16 9.18
C ILE A 74 1.48 4.74 9.59
N ILE A 75 1.39 4.45 10.88
CA ILE A 75 0.93 3.15 11.39
C ILE A 75 -0.50 2.87 10.93
N GLY A 76 -1.40 3.86 11.07
CA GLY A 76 -2.79 3.76 10.65
C GLY A 76 -2.94 3.49 9.16
N MET A 77 -2.25 4.27 8.33
CA MET A 77 -2.23 4.09 6.88
C MET A 77 -1.63 2.75 6.48
N THR A 78 -0.53 2.35 7.13
CA THR A 78 0.10 1.05 6.86
C THR A 78 -0.83 -0.10 7.19
N TYR A 79 -1.44 -0.09 8.38
CA TYR A 79 -2.39 -1.12 8.80
C TYR A 79 -3.58 -1.23 7.83
N ASP A 80 -4.07 -0.10 7.36
CA ASP A 80 -5.27 -0.05 6.54
C ASP A 80 -5.03 -0.52 5.11
N PHE A 81 -3.91 -0.12 4.50
CA PHE A 81 -3.60 -0.39 3.10
C PHE A 81 -2.67 -1.59 2.88
N LEU A 82 -2.12 -2.17 3.95
CA LEU A 82 -1.24 -3.35 3.88
C LEU A 82 -1.83 -4.51 3.05
N PRO A 83 -3.10 -4.91 3.21
CA PRO A 83 -3.68 -6.00 2.42
C PRO A 83 -3.70 -5.73 0.92
N PHE A 84 -3.93 -4.47 0.51
CA PHE A 84 -3.93 -4.06 -0.90
C PHE A 84 -2.56 -4.23 -1.55
N MET A 85 -1.48 -4.06 -0.78
CA MET A 85 -0.13 -4.25 -1.25
C MET A 85 0.31 -5.72 -1.24
N ILE A 86 -0.11 -6.50 -0.23
CA ILE A 86 0.26 -7.91 -0.10
C ILE A 86 -0.30 -8.74 -1.27
N LEU A 87 -1.53 -8.49 -1.71
CA LEU A 87 -2.20 -9.28 -2.74
C LEU A 87 -1.45 -9.30 -4.08
N PRO A 88 -1.15 -8.16 -4.73
CA PRO A 88 -0.43 -8.16 -6.00
C PRO A 88 1.03 -8.63 -5.84
N LEU A 89 1.68 -8.32 -4.73
CA LEU A 89 3.02 -8.83 -4.44
C LEU A 89 3.03 -10.36 -4.31
N TYR A 90 2.11 -10.92 -3.54
CA TYR A 90 1.99 -12.36 -3.37
C TYR A 90 1.70 -13.06 -4.70
N THR A 91 0.80 -12.52 -5.51
CA THR A 91 0.46 -13.12 -6.81
C THR A 91 1.65 -13.12 -7.77
N THR A 92 2.43 -12.05 -7.80
CA THR A 92 3.65 -11.95 -8.62
C THR A 92 4.74 -12.89 -8.10
N LEU A 93 5.03 -12.85 -6.80
CA LEU A 93 6.06 -13.69 -6.18
C LEU A 93 5.73 -15.19 -6.24
N SER A 94 4.46 -15.57 -6.20
CA SER A 94 4.06 -16.98 -6.30
C SER A 94 4.12 -17.54 -7.73
N LYS A 95 4.18 -16.68 -8.74
CA LYS A 95 4.39 -17.07 -10.15
C LYS A 95 5.86 -17.18 -10.52
N LEU A 96 6.79 -16.77 -9.67
CA LEU A 96 8.22 -16.90 -9.92
C LEU A 96 8.60 -18.37 -9.97
N ASP A 97 9.24 -18.77 -11.06
CA ASP A 97 9.73 -20.13 -11.23
C ASP A 97 10.91 -20.39 -10.27
N LYS A 98 10.81 -21.47 -9.53
CA LYS A 98 11.88 -21.89 -8.61
C LYS A 98 13.18 -22.23 -9.34
N SER A 99 13.10 -22.65 -10.58
CA SER A 99 14.27 -22.94 -11.41
C SER A 99 15.20 -21.74 -11.57
N VAL A 100 14.65 -20.52 -11.59
CA VAL A 100 15.44 -19.28 -11.68
C VAL A 100 16.23 -19.04 -10.39
N ILE A 101 15.62 -19.36 -9.23
CA ILE A 101 16.27 -19.24 -7.93
C ILE A 101 17.35 -20.30 -7.78
N GLU A 102 17.08 -21.53 -8.21
CA GLU A 102 18.02 -22.67 -8.19
C GLU A 102 19.21 -22.38 -9.12
N ALA A 103 18.97 -21.90 -10.34
CA ALA A 103 20.02 -21.51 -11.29
C ALA A 103 20.94 -20.40 -10.74
N ALA A 104 20.39 -19.42 -10.02
CA ALA A 104 21.19 -18.39 -9.36
C ALA A 104 22.10 -18.98 -8.27
N SER A 105 21.59 -19.96 -7.51
CA SER A 105 22.36 -20.67 -6.49
C SER A 105 23.48 -21.53 -7.12
N ASP A 106 23.21 -22.19 -8.24
CA ASP A 106 24.18 -23.00 -8.98
C ASP A 106 25.33 -22.14 -9.55
N LEU A 107 25.05 -20.87 -9.86
CA LEU A 107 26.03 -19.88 -10.27
C LEU A 107 26.82 -19.28 -9.08
N GLY A 108 26.61 -19.79 -7.86
CA GLY A 108 27.32 -19.38 -6.66
C GLY A 108 26.78 -18.09 -6.01
N ALA A 109 25.57 -17.65 -6.37
CA ALA A 109 24.97 -16.50 -5.72
C ALA A 109 24.50 -16.86 -4.30
N ASP A 110 24.87 -16.02 -3.31
CA ASP A 110 24.33 -16.13 -1.95
C ASP A 110 22.84 -15.72 -1.92
N ASN A 111 22.13 -16.15 -0.87
CA ASN A 111 20.69 -15.87 -0.70
C ASN A 111 20.37 -14.37 -0.80
N PHE A 112 21.22 -13.50 -0.28
CA PHE A 112 21.07 -12.06 -0.36
C PHE A 112 21.29 -11.52 -1.78
N GLN A 113 22.28 -12.06 -2.50
CA GLN A 113 22.53 -11.71 -3.90
C GLN A 113 21.39 -12.18 -4.80
N THR A 114 20.90 -13.39 -4.58
CA THR A 114 19.71 -13.92 -5.28
C THR A 114 18.49 -13.06 -5.05
N PHE A 115 18.28 -12.62 -3.80
CA PHE A 115 17.16 -11.74 -3.46
C PHE A 115 17.25 -10.39 -4.22
N ILE A 116 18.39 -9.70 -4.15
CA ILE A 116 18.54 -8.36 -4.75
C ILE A 116 18.63 -8.41 -6.28
N LYS A 117 19.37 -9.38 -6.82
CA LYS A 117 19.68 -9.41 -8.26
C LYS A 117 18.66 -10.17 -9.11
N VAL A 118 17.88 -11.06 -8.50
CA VAL A 118 16.95 -11.94 -9.22
C VAL A 118 15.51 -11.69 -8.77
N ILE A 119 15.21 -11.88 -7.47
CA ILE A 119 13.83 -11.84 -6.99
C ILE A 119 13.26 -10.43 -7.04
N LEU A 120 14.02 -9.44 -6.55
CA LEU A 120 13.56 -8.05 -6.49
C LEU A 120 13.26 -7.47 -7.89
N PRO A 121 14.13 -7.60 -8.91
CA PRO A 121 13.80 -7.13 -10.26
C PRO A 121 12.60 -7.84 -10.89
N LEU A 122 12.48 -9.15 -10.68
CA LEU A 122 11.34 -9.92 -11.19
C LEU A 122 10.02 -9.61 -10.45
N SER A 123 10.08 -9.06 -9.24
CA SER A 123 8.90 -8.64 -8.48
C SER A 123 8.46 -7.20 -8.76
N VAL A 124 9.24 -6.41 -9.53
CA VAL A 124 8.89 -5.01 -9.88
C VAL A 124 7.48 -4.85 -10.43
N PRO A 125 6.98 -5.69 -11.35
CA PRO A 125 5.60 -5.57 -11.82
C PRO A 125 4.57 -5.68 -10.68
N GLY A 126 4.78 -6.57 -9.72
CA GLY A 126 3.93 -6.70 -8.54
C GLY A 126 4.03 -5.51 -7.58
N ILE A 127 5.23 -4.92 -7.46
CA ILE A 127 5.43 -3.71 -6.67
C ILE A 127 4.68 -2.53 -7.30
N VAL A 128 4.82 -2.33 -8.61
CA VAL A 128 4.15 -1.25 -9.34
C VAL A 128 2.64 -1.40 -9.25
N SER A 129 2.12 -2.59 -9.48
CA SER A 129 0.68 -2.88 -9.36
C SER A 129 0.17 -2.65 -7.93
N GLY A 130 0.92 -3.07 -6.91
CA GLY A 130 0.59 -2.84 -5.50
C GLY A 130 0.58 -1.37 -5.13
N VAL A 131 1.61 -0.61 -5.54
CA VAL A 131 1.69 0.83 -5.32
C VAL A 131 0.53 1.55 -6.00
N SER A 132 0.21 1.23 -7.25
CA SER A 132 -0.93 1.82 -7.97
C SER A 132 -2.26 1.54 -7.25
N MET A 133 -2.42 0.34 -6.69
CA MET A 133 -3.63 -0.06 -5.97
C MET A 133 -3.79 0.63 -4.61
N VAL A 134 -2.67 0.95 -3.95
CA VAL A 134 -2.64 1.67 -2.66
C VAL A 134 -2.74 3.18 -2.85
N PHE A 135 -2.10 3.72 -3.88
CA PHE A 135 -1.97 5.16 -4.10
C PHE A 135 -3.32 5.89 -4.18
N LEU A 136 -4.24 5.37 -4.97
CA LEU A 136 -5.56 5.95 -5.20
C LEU A 136 -6.38 6.12 -3.90
N PRO A 137 -6.64 5.04 -3.13
CA PRO A 137 -7.39 5.16 -1.89
C PRO A 137 -6.62 5.93 -0.81
N ALA A 138 -5.28 5.87 -0.79
CA ALA A 138 -4.48 6.62 0.17
C ALA A 138 -4.57 8.13 -0.04
N MET A 139 -4.58 8.62 -1.29
CA MET A 139 -4.75 10.05 -1.58
C MET A 139 -6.13 10.59 -1.21
N THR A 140 -7.16 9.77 -1.30
CA THR A 140 -8.55 10.16 -1.02
C THR A 140 -8.95 9.94 0.43
N ASN A 141 -8.12 9.25 1.21
CA ASN A 141 -8.43 8.91 2.59
C ASN A 141 -8.27 10.11 3.52
N TYR A 142 -9.39 10.60 4.04
CA TYR A 142 -9.39 11.67 5.04
C TYR A 142 -9.61 11.16 6.47
N VAL A 143 -10.21 9.97 6.63
CA VAL A 143 -10.64 9.46 7.94
C VAL A 143 -9.46 9.12 8.84
N VAL A 144 -8.40 8.52 8.31
CA VAL A 144 -7.21 8.19 9.09
C VAL A 144 -6.56 9.46 9.63
N LEU A 145 -6.47 10.49 8.79
CA LEU A 145 -5.85 11.75 9.21
C LEU A 145 -6.72 12.51 10.21
N ASP A 146 -8.02 12.58 9.96
CA ASP A 146 -8.96 13.25 10.87
C ASP A 146 -8.94 12.60 12.25
N MET A 147 -8.83 11.29 12.33
CA MET A 147 -8.83 10.55 13.58
C MET A 147 -7.48 10.52 14.31
N LEU A 148 -6.36 10.46 13.58
CA LEU A 148 -5.03 10.23 14.16
C LEU A 148 -4.13 11.47 14.15
N TYR A 149 -4.33 12.41 13.24
CA TYR A 149 -3.40 13.54 13.06
C TYR A 149 -4.01 14.93 13.25
N ASN A 150 -5.29 15.10 13.21
CA ASN A 150 -6.09 16.32 13.48
C ASN A 150 -5.49 17.71 13.11
N SER A 151 -4.38 17.79 12.37
CA SER A 151 -3.68 19.06 12.05
C SER A 151 -3.11 19.18 10.64
N THR A 152 -3.20 18.14 9.81
CA THR A 152 -2.63 18.17 8.45
C THR A 152 -3.69 17.80 7.43
N TYR A 153 -3.80 18.62 6.40
CA TYR A 153 -4.73 18.39 5.31
C TYR A 153 -4.06 17.60 4.18
N ILE A 154 -4.55 16.40 3.92
CA ILE A 154 -4.39 15.76 2.61
C ILE A 154 -5.53 16.28 1.71
N MET A 155 -5.41 16.12 0.39
CA MET A 155 -6.46 16.55 -0.54
C MET A 155 -7.85 16.04 -0.17
N GLY A 156 -7.96 14.78 0.27
CA GLY A 156 -9.23 14.21 0.73
C GLY A 156 -9.80 14.90 1.98
N SER A 157 -8.98 15.19 3.00
CA SER A 157 -9.43 15.89 4.20
C SER A 157 -9.75 17.36 3.93
N LEU A 158 -9.04 18.01 3.00
CA LEU A 158 -9.33 19.36 2.56
C LEU A 158 -10.71 19.42 1.90
N ILE A 159 -11.02 18.51 0.99
CA ILE A 159 -12.34 18.39 0.37
C ILE A 159 -13.41 18.19 1.45
N GLY A 160 -13.18 17.26 2.39
CA GLY A 160 -14.10 17.01 3.50
C GLY A 160 -14.35 18.25 4.37
N SER A 161 -13.32 19.06 4.65
CA SER A 161 -13.45 20.29 5.44
C SER A 161 -14.30 21.35 4.73
N TYR A 162 -14.14 21.53 3.42
CA TYR A 162 -14.97 22.44 2.64
C TYR A 162 -16.44 22.00 2.63
N PHE A 163 -16.72 20.72 2.44
CA PHE A 163 -18.10 20.22 2.49
C PHE A 163 -18.70 20.35 3.89
N SER A 164 -17.94 20.14 4.95
CA SER A 164 -18.39 20.36 6.32
C SER A 164 -18.65 21.82 6.65
N ALA A 165 -17.94 22.75 6.00
CA ALA A 165 -18.16 24.19 6.08
C ALA A 165 -19.29 24.72 5.17
N TYR A 166 -20.03 23.82 4.48
CA TYR A 166 -21.06 24.15 3.48
C TYR A 166 -20.54 24.96 2.27
N ASP A 167 -19.22 24.98 2.05
CA ASP A 167 -18.61 25.62 0.87
C ASP A 167 -18.53 24.64 -0.31
N TRP A 168 -19.68 24.36 -0.90
CA TRP A 168 -19.84 23.39 -1.98
C TRP A 168 -19.04 23.76 -3.23
N HIS A 169 -18.87 25.06 -3.49
CA HIS A 169 -18.19 25.55 -4.69
C HIS A 169 -16.69 25.19 -4.66
N ASN A 170 -16.00 25.55 -3.59
CA ASN A 170 -14.57 25.26 -3.45
C ASN A 170 -14.31 23.77 -3.26
N GLY A 171 -15.16 23.08 -2.49
CA GLY A 171 -15.06 21.62 -2.31
C GLY A 171 -15.18 20.84 -3.60
N SER A 172 -16.17 21.19 -4.46
CA SER A 172 -16.36 20.53 -5.75
C SER A 172 -15.23 20.82 -6.75
N MET A 173 -14.69 22.04 -6.74
CA MET A 173 -13.57 22.43 -7.61
C MET A 173 -12.31 21.61 -7.28
N ILE A 174 -11.97 21.47 -6.00
CA ILE A 174 -10.81 20.68 -5.57
C ILE A 174 -11.02 19.19 -5.86
N ALA A 175 -12.24 18.69 -5.65
CA ALA A 175 -12.58 17.30 -5.98
C ALA A 175 -12.43 17.01 -7.48
N LEU A 176 -12.82 17.96 -8.35
CA LEU A 176 -12.67 17.83 -9.79
C LEU A 176 -11.18 17.82 -10.20
N ILE A 177 -10.37 18.72 -9.62
CA ILE A 177 -8.92 18.76 -9.86
C ILE A 177 -8.30 17.41 -9.45
N LEU A 178 -8.65 16.87 -8.26
CA LEU A 178 -8.18 15.60 -7.80
C LEU A 178 -8.57 14.46 -8.75
N LEU A 179 -9.81 14.45 -9.23
CA LEU A 179 -10.28 13.46 -10.20
C LEU A 179 -9.47 13.49 -11.50
N VAL A 180 -9.17 14.69 -12.02
CA VAL A 180 -8.34 14.84 -13.22
C VAL A 180 -6.91 14.30 -12.99
N ILE A 181 -6.31 14.63 -11.85
CA ILE A 181 -4.97 14.13 -11.49
C ILE A 181 -4.98 12.60 -11.42
N ILE A 182 -5.97 12.01 -10.75
CA ILE A 182 -6.14 10.57 -10.64
C ILE A 182 -6.29 9.92 -12.03
N CYS A 183 -7.14 10.48 -12.89
CA CYS A 183 -7.30 10.01 -14.26
C CYS A 183 -5.97 10.01 -15.03
N ILE A 184 -5.21 11.08 -14.96
CA ILE A 184 -3.91 11.20 -15.63
C ILE A 184 -2.94 10.14 -15.10
N VAL A 185 -2.82 10.02 -13.78
CA VAL A 185 -1.92 9.03 -13.14
C VAL A 185 -2.31 7.61 -13.53
N THR A 186 -3.60 7.29 -13.53
CA THR A 186 -4.09 5.95 -13.88
C THR A 186 -3.83 5.62 -15.35
N LEU A 187 -4.03 6.56 -16.26
CA LEU A 187 -3.75 6.37 -17.69
C LEU A 187 -2.25 6.14 -17.93
N VAL A 188 -1.39 6.96 -17.34
CA VAL A 188 0.07 6.82 -17.49
C VAL A 188 0.59 5.54 -16.85
N SER A 189 0.00 5.10 -15.74
CA SER A 189 0.38 3.84 -15.08
C SER A 189 -0.14 2.62 -15.83
N GLY A 190 -1.35 2.68 -16.39
CA GLY A 190 -1.96 1.61 -17.16
C GLY A 190 -1.21 1.27 -18.45
N ASP A 191 -0.68 2.30 -19.14
CA ASP A 191 0.13 2.09 -20.36
C ASP A 191 1.44 1.33 -20.04
N LYS A 192 2.08 1.64 -18.92
CA LYS A 192 3.30 0.94 -18.47
C LYS A 192 3.04 -0.51 -18.04
N GLU A 193 1.89 -0.78 -17.50
CA GLU A 193 1.50 -2.13 -17.06
C GLU A 193 1.22 -3.03 -18.27
N SER A 194 0.56 -2.52 -19.30
CA SER A 194 0.31 -3.22 -20.56
C SER A 194 1.59 -3.48 -21.36
N GLU A 195 2.53 -2.54 -21.37
CA GLU A 195 3.83 -2.69 -22.03
C GLU A 195 4.71 -3.75 -21.35
N ASN A 196 4.72 -3.77 -20.01
CA ASN A 196 5.47 -4.78 -19.24
C ASN A 196 4.84 -6.18 -19.32
N ALA A 197 3.52 -6.29 -19.39
CA ALA A 197 2.83 -7.56 -19.59
C ALA A 197 3.12 -8.15 -21.00
N GLY A 198 3.24 -7.28 -22.01
CA GLY A 198 3.59 -7.68 -23.37
C GLY A 198 5.04 -8.16 -23.51
N ARG A 199 5.98 -7.62 -22.73
CA ARG A 199 7.39 -8.06 -22.75
C ARG A 199 7.63 -9.35 -21.99
N GLY A 200 6.83 -9.69 -20.98
CA GLY A 200 6.95 -10.94 -20.22
C GLY A 200 6.37 -12.18 -20.92
N GLY A 201 5.69 -12.01 -22.04
CA GLY A 201 5.08 -13.11 -22.82
C GLY A 201 5.93 -13.63 -23.99
N LEU A 202 7.16 -13.17 -24.16
CA LEU A 202 8.05 -13.53 -25.29
C LEU A 202 9.35 -14.23 -24.84
N VAL A 203 9.37 -14.86 -23.65
CA VAL A 203 10.50 -15.71 -23.22
C VAL A 203 10.00 -17.07 -22.84
#